data_4422dd8ef88f4549cc3506280f94bf61
#
_entry.id   4422dd8ef88f4549cc3506280f94bf61
#
_cell.length_a   1.000
_cell.length_b   1.000
_cell.length_c   1.000
_cell.angle_alpha   90.00
_cell.angle_beta   90.00
_cell.angle_gamma   90.00
#
_symmetry.space_group_name_H-M   'P 1'
#
loop_
_entity.id
_entity.type
_entity.pdbx_description
1 polymer ?
#
loop_
_entity_poly.entity_id
_entity_poly.type
_entity_poly.pdbx_seq_one_letter_code
_entity_poly.pdbx_strand_id
1 'polypeptide(L)'
;MLVACMMATVTANAQGIRSGEIWPDEDGNHINAHGGGVMKYGDTYYWFGEHKAEHTSSALVGVTCYASKDLRHWRNCGVALSVTDERGHDIERGCVLERPKVIYNKVTGKFCMWFHLELKGQGYNAARYGVAVADKPEGPYKFLYSQRANAGTWPVEFDKQAMAVVDTLNEANFKEWWTPAWRKAVGEGLIVKRDFGSGQMSRDMTLFVDDDGKAYHIFSSEENLTLHIAELTGDYLHHTGRYTRLAPAGHNEAPAIFKHDGTYWMITSGCTGWDPNEARMFSAPSIWGPWKQHPNPCRGPKAEITFGGQSTFVLNVDGNENGNNSQLSTLNSQLIFMADIWRPRHPIDARYIWLPIEFEDGKPVIRWRDEW
;
A
#
# COMPACT_ATOMS: atom_id res chain seq x y z
N MET A 1 -57.79 -28.98 -5.25
CA MET A 1 -56.71 -28.44 -6.10
C MET A 1 -55.62 -27.88 -5.18
N LEU A 2 -54.58 -28.68 -4.91
CA LEU A 2 -53.42 -28.23 -4.13
C LEU A 2 -52.43 -27.60 -5.10
N VAL A 3 -52.14 -26.30 -4.91
CA VAL A 3 -51.06 -25.61 -5.61
C VAL A 3 -49.77 -25.86 -4.83
N ALA A 4 -48.91 -26.71 -5.37
CA ALA A 4 -47.55 -26.89 -4.83
C ALA A 4 -46.68 -25.69 -5.24
N CYS A 5 -46.31 -24.87 -4.26
CA CYS A 5 -45.35 -23.80 -4.43
C CYS A 5 -43.95 -24.42 -4.46
N MET A 6 -43.33 -24.58 -5.63
CA MET A 6 -41.94 -24.93 -5.77
C MET A 6 -41.08 -23.74 -5.35
N MET A 7 -40.53 -23.77 -4.16
CA MET A 7 -39.39 -22.90 -3.80
C MET A 7 -38.17 -23.38 -4.58
N ALA A 8 -37.78 -22.61 -5.58
CA ALA A 8 -36.48 -22.77 -6.22
C ALA A 8 -35.39 -22.33 -5.20
N THR A 9 -34.71 -23.29 -4.63
CA THR A 9 -33.45 -23.03 -3.88
C THR A 9 -32.41 -22.61 -4.90
N VAL A 10 -32.17 -21.29 -5.00
CA VAL A 10 -31.00 -20.78 -5.68
C VAL A 10 -29.81 -21.18 -4.81
N THR A 11 -29.13 -22.24 -5.20
CA THR A 11 -27.77 -22.52 -4.70
C THR A 11 -26.87 -21.40 -5.22
N ALA A 12 -26.55 -20.45 -4.36
CA ALA A 12 -25.47 -19.51 -4.64
C ALA A 12 -24.20 -20.34 -4.83
N ASN A 13 -23.80 -20.57 -6.07
CA ASN A 13 -22.47 -21.05 -6.37
C ASN A 13 -21.50 -20.02 -5.79
N ALA A 14 -20.62 -20.43 -4.90
CA ALA A 14 -19.58 -19.59 -4.36
C ALA A 14 -18.70 -19.13 -5.55
N GLN A 15 -18.95 -17.90 -6.00
CA GLN A 15 -18.23 -17.30 -7.11
C GLN A 15 -16.77 -17.07 -6.65
N GLY A 16 -15.79 -17.60 -7.40
CA GLY A 16 -14.38 -17.38 -7.11
C GLY A 16 -13.98 -15.93 -7.31
N ILE A 17 -12.79 -15.58 -6.84
CA ILE A 17 -12.18 -14.26 -7.07
C ILE A 17 -11.68 -14.20 -8.52
N ARG A 18 -12.16 -13.21 -9.30
CA ARG A 18 -11.80 -12.99 -10.70
C ARG A 18 -11.06 -11.68 -10.88
N SER A 19 -9.75 -11.76 -11.03
CA SER A 19 -8.89 -10.59 -11.23
C SER A 19 -9.17 -9.90 -12.57
N GLY A 20 -9.15 -8.55 -12.57
CA GLY A 20 -9.33 -7.72 -13.77
C GLY A 20 -10.78 -7.48 -14.19
N GLU A 21 -11.77 -8.08 -13.52
CA GLU A 21 -13.19 -7.88 -13.78
C GLU A 21 -13.78 -6.74 -12.92
N ILE A 22 -15.05 -6.39 -13.18
CA ILE A 22 -15.86 -5.55 -12.29
C ILE A 22 -16.17 -6.36 -11.04
N TRP A 23 -15.92 -5.77 -9.88
CA TRP A 23 -16.28 -6.37 -8.59
C TRP A 23 -17.43 -5.59 -7.97
N PRO A 24 -18.65 -6.14 -7.98
CA PRO A 24 -19.77 -5.49 -7.36
C PRO A 24 -19.72 -5.59 -5.83
N ASP A 25 -20.18 -4.56 -5.15
CA ASP A 25 -20.59 -4.64 -3.75
C ASP A 25 -21.98 -5.31 -3.62
N GLU A 26 -22.49 -5.45 -2.41
CA GLU A 26 -23.80 -6.05 -2.15
C GLU A 26 -24.97 -5.29 -2.79
N ASP A 27 -24.77 -4.01 -3.13
CA ASP A 27 -25.77 -3.17 -3.83
C ASP A 27 -25.61 -3.22 -5.36
N GLY A 28 -24.63 -3.97 -5.87
CA GLY A 28 -24.36 -4.13 -7.30
C GLY A 28 -23.48 -3.03 -7.91
N ASN A 29 -22.96 -2.11 -7.12
CA ASN A 29 -22.04 -1.07 -7.58
C ASN A 29 -20.60 -1.60 -7.64
N HIS A 30 -19.83 -1.17 -8.64
CA HIS A 30 -18.41 -1.49 -8.65
C HIS A 30 -17.71 -0.90 -7.41
N ILE A 31 -16.95 -1.73 -6.70
CA ILE A 31 -16.19 -1.33 -5.52
C ILE A 31 -15.23 -0.19 -5.92
N ASN A 32 -15.26 0.92 -5.17
CA ASN A 32 -14.41 2.09 -5.38
C ASN A 32 -13.49 2.27 -4.16
N ALA A 33 -12.45 1.41 -4.08
CA ALA A 33 -11.47 1.36 -3.00
C ALA A 33 -10.06 1.11 -3.56
N HIS A 34 -9.58 2.08 -4.37
CA HIS A 34 -8.35 1.92 -5.16
C HIS A 34 -7.09 2.20 -4.33
N GLY A 35 -5.94 1.64 -4.77
CA GLY A 35 -4.63 1.87 -4.14
C GLY A 35 -4.52 1.41 -2.69
N GLY A 36 -5.51 0.73 -2.19
CA GLY A 36 -5.72 0.49 -0.78
C GLY A 36 -5.09 -0.76 -0.20
N GLY A 37 -5.62 -1.16 0.95
CA GLY A 37 -5.26 -2.39 1.65
C GLY A 37 -6.41 -2.92 2.49
N VAL A 38 -6.26 -4.15 2.96
CA VAL A 38 -7.26 -4.85 3.76
C VAL A 38 -6.71 -5.10 5.15
N MET A 39 -7.49 -4.76 6.17
CA MET A 39 -7.24 -5.06 7.57
C MET A 39 -8.25 -6.08 8.06
N LYS A 40 -7.80 -7.11 8.79
CA LYS A 40 -8.68 -8.03 9.52
C LYS A 40 -8.88 -7.56 10.95
N TYR A 41 -10.12 -7.48 11.41
CA TYR A 41 -10.45 -7.21 12.80
C TYR A 41 -11.62 -8.10 13.26
N GLY A 42 -11.37 -8.92 14.26
CA GLY A 42 -12.31 -10.00 14.59
C GLY A 42 -12.46 -10.99 13.46
N ASP A 43 -13.69 -11.26 13.06
CA ASP A 43 -14.07 -12.16 11.96
C ASP A 43 -14.31 -11.43 10.62
N THR A 44 -13.97 -10.14 10.55
CA THR A 44 -14.33 -9.27 9.42
C THR A 44 -13.08 -8.65 8.80
N TYR A 45 -13.05 -8.62 7.48
CA TYR A 45 -12.06 -7.93 6.67
C TYR A 45 -12.60 -6.56 6.29
N TYR A 46 -11.79 -5.52 6.44
CA TYR A 46 -12.11 -4.14 6.08
C TYR A 46 -11.15 -3.67 5.00
N TRP A 47 -11.68 -3.40 3.83
CA TRP A 47 -10.93 -2.90 2.69
C TRP A 47 -11.07 -1.39 2.60
N PHE A 48 -9.96 -0.68 2.71
CA PHE A 48 -9.87 0.77 2.58
C PHE A 48 -9.20 1.12 1.28
N GLY A 49 -9.70 2.15 0.59
CA GLY A 49 -9.08 2.63 -0.64
C GLY A 49 -9.52 4.03 -1.01
N GLU A 50 -8.82 4.58 -1.96
CA GLU A 50 -9.14 5.88 -2.55
C GLU A 50 -10.49 5.83 -3.23
N HIS A 51 -11.38 6.75 -2.89
CA HIS A 51 -12.62 6.95 -3.66
C HIS A 51 -12.29 7.77 -4.90
N LYS A 52 -12.15 7.11 -6.03
CA LYS A 52 -11.88 7.78 -7.32
C LYS A 52 -13.14 8.46 -7.85
N ALA A 53 -12.93 9.63 -8.47
CA ALA A 53 -13.94 10.35 -9.22
C ALA A 53 -13.58 10.34 -10.71
N GLU A 54 -14.56 10.61 -11.60
CA GLU A 54 -14.30 10.66 -13.03
C GLU A 54 -13.39 11.82 -13.40
N HIS A 55 -12.50 11.56 -14.36
CA HIS A 55 -11.64 12.54 -15.01
C HIS A 55 -10.65 13.29 -14.11
N THR A 56 -10.43 12.80 -12.87
CA THR A 56 -9.45 13.43 -11.96
C THR A 56 -8.80 12.41 -11.03
N SER A 57 -7.51 12.61 -10.71
CA SER A 57 -6.82 11.91 -9.63
C SER A 57 -7.00 12.61 -8.27
N SER A 58 -7.56 13.83 -8.26
CA SER A 58 -7.79 14.59 -7.03
C SER A 58 -8.88 13.96 -6.18
N ALA A 59 -8.70 13.98 -4.88
CA ALA A 59 -9.68 13.48 -3.92
C ALA A 59 -10.87 14.44 -3.80
N LEU A 60 -12.04 14.01 -4.30
CA LEU A 60 -13.28 14.75 -4.16
C LEU A 60 -14.14 14.22 -3.00
N VAL A 61 -13.87 13.00 -2.53
CA VAL A 61 -14.60 12.31 -1.46
C VAL A 61 -13.68 11.96 -0.30
N GLY A 62 -12.62 11.20 -0.55
CA GLY A 62 -11.64 10.73 0.45
C GLY A 62 -11.40 9.22 0.37
N VAL A 63 -11.49 8.54 1.51
CA VAL A 63 -11.26 7.08 1.63
C VAL A 63 -12.59 6.38 1.88
N THR A 64 -12.91 5.38 1.06
CA THR A 64 -14.05 4.47 1.29
C THR A 64 -13.61 3.23 2.06
N CYS A 65 -14.58 2.62 2.76
CA CYS A 65 -14.42 1.36 3.46
C CYS A 65 -15.48 0.36 2.98
N TYR A 66 -15.05 -0.87 2.74
CA TYR A 66 -15.91 -2.02 2.50
C TYR A 66 -15.61 -3.11 3.52
N ALA A 67 -16.62 -3.88 3.93
CA ALA A 67 -16.49 -4.96 4.89
C ALA A 67 -16.92 -6.29 4.30
N SER A 68 -16.18 -7.36 4.59
CA SER A 68 -16.45 -8.72 4.14
C SER A 68 -16.09 -9.75 5.20
N LYS A 69 -16.78 -10.89 5.22
CA LYS A 69 -16.39 -12.04 6.03
C LYS A 69 -15.71 -13.16 5.24
N ASP A 70 -15.73 -13.07 3.91
CA ASP A 70 -15.29 -14.15 3.01
C ASP A 70 -14.40 -13.66 1.84
N LEU A 71 -14.07 -12.36 1.80
CA LEU A 71 -13.30 -11.70 0.74
C LEU A 71 -13.97 -11.68 -0.64
N ARG A 72 -15.24 -12.11 -0.73
CA ARG A 72 -16.00 -12.23 -1.99
C ARG A 72 -17.22 -11.32 -1.99
N HIS A 73 -17.95 -11.26 -0.88
CA HIS A 73 -19.13 -10.42 -0.70
C HIS A 73 -18.75 -9.20 0.12
N TRP A 74 -18.87 -8.02 -0.46
CA TRP A 74 -18.43 -6.77 0.14
C TRP A 74 -19.59 -5.82 0.38
N ARG A 75 -19.84 -5.52 1.65
CA ARG A 75 -20.79 -4.50 2.05
C ARG A 75 -20.09 -3.12 2.05
N ASN A 76 -20.69 -2.15 1.38
CA ASN A 76 -20.23 -0.77 1.41
C ASN A 76 -20.49 -0.16 2.80
N CYS A 77 -19.45 0.27 3.50
CA CYS A 77 -19.52 0.92 4.81
C CYS A 77 -19.55 2.45 4.69
N GLY A 78 -19.44 2.99 3.49
CA GLY A 78 -19.42 4.43 3.23
C GLY A 78 -18.02 5.02 3.29
N VAL A 79 -17.97 6.34 3.54
CA VAL A 79 -16.73 7.13 3.57
C VAL A 79 -16.10 7.04 4.96
N ALA A 80 -14.93 6.37 5.04
CA ALA A 80 -14.18 6.21 6.29
C ALA A 80 -13.46 7.51 6.70
N LEU A 81 -12.84 8.21 5.73
CA LEU A 81 -12.20 9.52 5.92
C LEU A 81 -12.67 10.46 4.80
N SER A 82 -13.34 11.54 5.15
CA SER A 82 -13.78 12.55 4.19
C SER A 82 -12.76 13.66 4.05
N VAL A 83 -12.55 14.14 2.81
CA VAL A 83 -11.91 15.45 2.58
C VAL A 83 -12.81 16.56 3.11
N THR A 84 -12.23 17.75 3.36
CA THR A 84 -12.97 18.90 3.87
C THR A 84 -13.06 20.02 2.83
N ASP A 85 -14.08 20.87 2.94
CA ASP A 85 -14.20 22.09 2.15
C ASP A 85 -13.52 23.30 2.82
N GLU A 86 -12.88 23.10 3.98
CA GLU A 86 -12.12 24.13 4.68
C GLU A 86 -10.87 24.50 3.87
N ARG A 87 -10.84 25.75 3.40
CA ARG A 87 -9.77 26.28 2.56
C ARG A 87 -8.43 26.32 3.30
N GLY A 88 -7.41 25.75 2.68
CA GLY A 88 -6.05 25.67 3.24
C GLY A 88 -5.83 24.52 4.23
N HIS A 89 -6.86 23.70 4.46
CA HIS A 89 -6.70 22.49 5.23
C HIS A 89 -5.88 21.44 4.44
N ASP A 90 -5.06 20.65 5.11
CA ASP A 90 -4.17 19.67 4.44
C ASP A 90 -4.94 18.68 3.56
N ILE A 91 -6.12 18.19 4.00
CA ILE A 91 -7.03 17.36 3.21
C ILE A 91 -8.18 18.16 2.61
N GLU A 92 -7.91 19.40 2.14
CA GLU A 92 -8.90 20.18 1.40
C GLU A 92 -9.37 19.42 0.15
N ARG A 93 -10.67 19.43 -0.15
CA ARG A 93 -11.23 18.84 -1.38
C ARG A 93 -10.46 19.29 -2.61
N GLY A 94 -9.94 18.33 -3.37
CA GLY A 94 -9.05 18.56 -4.49
C GLY A 94 -7.56 18.40 -4.15
N CYS A 95 -7.22 17.96 -2.93
CA CYS A 95 -5.90 17.39 -2.61
C CYS A 95 -5.70 16.06 -3.36
N VAL A 96 -4.49 15.50 -3.33
CA VAL A 96 -4.25 14.10 -3.74
C VAL A 96 -4.09 13.27 -2.47
N LEU A 97 -4.98 12.29 -2.28
CA LEU A 97 -4.97 11.36 -1.16
C LEU A 97 -4.89 9.95 -1.73
N GLU A 98 -3.76 9.30 -1.55
CA GLU A 98 -3.45 8.02 -2.21
C GLU A 98 -2.95 6.98 -1.22
N ARG A 99 -3.09 5.71 -1.61
CA ARG A 99 -2.55 4.54 -0.91
C ARG A 99 -2.95 4.40 0.56
N PRO A 100 -4.21 4.66 0.96
CA PRO A 100 -4.59 4.56 2.37
C PRO A 100 -4.40 3.13 2.89
N LYS A 101 -3.84 3.02 4.10
CA LYS A 101 -3.68 1.77 4.84
C LYS A 101 -4.13 1.97 6.27
N VAL A 102 -4.74 0.95 6.85
CA VAL A 102 -5.20 0.96 8.25
C VAL A 102 -4.58 -0.20 9.01
N ILE A 103 -4.11 0.10 10.20
CA ILE A 103 -3.64 -0.89 11.18
C ILE A 103 -4.33 -0.66 12.53
N TYR A 104 -4.60 -1.75 13.25
CA TYR A 104 -5.18 -1.69 14.58
C TYR A 104 -4.09 -1.69 15.66
N ASN A 105 -4.13 -0.72 16.54
CA ASN A 105 -3.23 -0.65 17.68
C ASN A 105 -3.89 -1.31 18.91
N LYS A 106 -3.40 -2.47 19.30
CA LYS A 106 -3.94 -3.24 20.43
C LYS A 106 -3.76 -2.55 21.79
N VAL A 107 -2.75 -1.66 21.92
CA VAL A 107 -2.44 -0.96 23.17
C VAL A 107 -3.41 0.20 23.41
N THR A 108 -3.66 0.99 22.36
CA THR A 108 -4.53 2.17 22.44
C THR A 108 -5.99 1.87 22.12
N GLY A 109 -6.28 0.70 21.51
CA GLY A 109 -7.60 0.34 21.01
C GLY A 109 -8.04 1.16 19.80
N LYS A 110 -7.12 1.84 19.11
CA LYS A 110 -7.43 2.71 17.98
C LYS A 110 -7.11 2.07 16.64
N PHE A 111 -7.85 2.46 15.62
CA PHE A 111 -7.57 2.19 14.22
C PHE A 111 -6.80 3.39 13.65
N CYS A 112 -5.59 3.14 13.16
CA CYS A 112 -4.67 4.17 12.67
C CYS A 112 -4.59 4.06 11.14
N MET A 113 -5.02 5.12 10.46
CA MET A 113 -4.96 5.23 9.00
C MET A 113 -3.80 6.13 8.60
N TRP A 114 -2.99 5.68 7.67
CA TRP A 114 -1.92 6.45 7.03
C TRP A 114 -2.14 6.46 5.52
N PHE A 115 -1.75 7.55 4.87
CA PHE A 115 -1.90 7.72 3.42
C PHE A 115 -0.87 8.72 2.86
N HIS A 116 -0.56 8.61 1.58
CA HIS A 116 0.16 9.62 0.83
C HIS A 116 -0.74 10.83 0.60
N LEU A 117 -0.18 12.02 0.79
CA LEU A 117 -0.90 13.28 0.66
C LEU A 117 -0.10 14.31 -0.13
N GLU A 118 -0.75 14.84 -1.17
CA GLU A 118 -0.30 16.05 -1.85
C GLU A 118 -1.30 17.17 -1.62
N LEU A 119 -0.80 18.33 -1.25
CA LEU A 119 -1.65 19.48 -0.96
C LEU A 119 -2.28 20.03 -2.23
N LYS A 120 -3.53 20.50 -2.14
CA LYS A 120 -4.26 21.05 -3.26
C LYS A 120 -3.47 22.12 -4.02
N GLY A 121 -3.36 21.95 -5.33
CA GLY A 121 -2.69 22.91 -6.23
C GLY A 121 -1.16 22.86 -6.20
N GLN A 122 -0.55 21.90 -5.47
CA GLN A 122 0.92 21.78 -5.40
C GLN A 122 1.49 20.62 -6.25
N GLY A 123 0.65 19.94 -7.02
CA GLY A 123 1.06 18.73 -7.76
C GLY A 123 1.58 17.68 -6.80
N TYR A 124 2.74 17.09 -7.10
CA TYR A 124 3.43 16.10 -6.25
C TYR A 124 4.64 16.67 -5.50
N ASN A 125 4.59 17.96 -5.12
CA ASN A 125 5.71 18.64 -4.45
C ASN A 125 5.62 18.59 -2.93
N ALA A 126 4.43 18.47 -2.35
CA ALA A 126 4.27 18.37 -0.90
C ALA A 126 4.89 17.09 -0.36
N ALA A 127 4.63 15.95 -1.03
CA ALA A 127 5.17 14.63 -0.73
C ALA A 127 5.09 14.30 0.76
N ARG A 128 3.88 14.41 1.32
CA ARG A 128 3.60 14.20 2.75
C ARG A 128 2.95 12.84 2.98
N TYR A 129 3.05 12.35 4.18
CA TYR A 129 2.09 11.37 4.70
C TYR A 129 1.04 12.08 5.55
N GLY A 130 -0.19 11.58 5.54
CA GLY A 130 -1.26 11.98 6.44
C GLY A 130 -1.60 10.89 7.42
N VAL A 131 -2.05 11.27 8.62
CA VAL A 131 -2.46 10.36 9.69
C VAL A 131 -3.86 10.69 10.16
N ALA A 132 -4.69 9.65 10.32
CA ALA A 132 -6.04 9.75 10.86
C ALA A 132 -6.32 8.58 11.81
N VAL A 133 -7.26 8.76 12.74
CA VAL A 133 -7.63 7.73 13.73
C VAL A 133 -9.13 7.57 13.83
N ALA A 134 -9.56 6.36 14.23
CA ALA A 134 -10.94 6.06 14.57
C ALA A 134 -11.05 5.12 15.77
N ASP A 135 -12.24 5.11 16.37
CA ASP A 135 -12.61 4.16 17.44
C ASP A 135 -13.24 2.87 16.91
N LYS A 136 -13.66 2.89 15.65
CA LYS A 136 -14.27 1.75 14.96
C LYS A 136 -13.53 1.48 13.65
N PRO A 137 -13.49 0.21 13.20
CA PRO A 137 -12.77 -0.13 11.98
C PRO A 137 -13.27 0.64 10.75
N GLU A 138 -14.56 0.75 10.54
CA GLU A 138 -15.16 1.48 9.42
C GLU A 138 -15.09 3.01 9.53
N GLY A 139 -14.67 3.55 10.68
CA GLY A 139 -14.61 4.99 10.94
C GLY A 139 -15.84 5.53 11.68
N PRO A 140 -16.16 6.86 11.59
CA PRO A 140 -15.39 7.85 10.81
C PRO A 140 -14.00 8.10 11.36
N TYR A 141 -13.03 8.24 10.48
CA TYR A 141 -11.66 8.61 10.86
C TYR A 141 -11.54 10.12 11.01
N LYS A 142 -10.86 10.54 12.08
CA LYS A 142 -10.51 11.93 12.32
C LYS A 142 -9.08 12.18 11.83
N PHE A 143 -8.90 13.06 10.86
CA PHE A 143 -7.60 13.54 10.44
C PHE A 143 -6.88 14.23 11.60
N LEU A 144 -5.60 13.91 11.79
CA LEU A 144 -4.78 14.46 12.85
C LEU A 144 -3.80 15.50 12.32
N TYR A 145 -2.99 15.13 11.31
CA TYR A 145 -1.95 15.97 10.74
C TYR A 145 -1.38 15.35 9.46
N SER A 146 -0.61 16.15 8.71
CA SER A 146 0.29 15.66 7.66
C SER A 146 1.65 16.34 7.73
N GLN A 147 2.69 15.62 7.30
CA GLN A 147 4.05 16.15 7.23
C GLN A 147 4.95 15.28 6.35
N ARG A 148 6.16 15.76 6.02
CA ARG A 148 7.25 14.95 5.48
C ARG A 148 7.87 14.08 6.58
N ALA A 149 8.52 12.98 6.18
CA ALA A 149 9.02 11.98 7.09
C ALA A 149 10.39 12.34 7.68
N ASN A 150 10.66 11.94 8.92
CA ASN A 150 12.01 11.86 9.53
C ASN A 150 12.85 13.14 9.43
N ALA A 151 12.26 14.33 9.58
CA ALA A 151 12.99 15.59 9.59
C ALA A 151 14.07 15.60 10.68
N GLY A 152 15.27 16.03 10.34
CA GLY A 152 16.41 16.14 11.27
C GLY A 152 17.04 14.81 11.68
N THR A 153 16.72 13.70 11.00
CA THR A 153 17.28 12.37 11.29
C THR A 153 17.94 11.75 10.06
N TRP A 154 19.03 11.02 10.30
CA TRP A 154 19.75 10.27 9.28
C TRP A 154 19.30 8.80 9.26
N PRO A 155 19.37 8.10 8.10
CA PRO A 155 19.15 6.66 8.04
C PRO A 155 20.11 5.89 8.95
N VAL A 156 19.67 4.74 9.47
CA VAL A 156 20.49 3.94 10.41
C VAL A 156 21.80 3.42 9.81
N GLU A 157 21.89 3.28 8.50
CA GLU A 157 23.08 2.87 7.78
C GLU A 157 24.11 4.00 7.57
N PHE A 158 23.78 5.25 7.93
CA PHE A 158 24.71 6.38 7.79
C PHE A 158 25.65 6.48 8.99
N ASP A 159 26.64 5.61 8.99
CA ASP A 159 27.75 5.64 9.94
C ASP A 159 28.73 6.80 9.65
N LYS A 160 29.82 6.88 10.39
CA LYS A 160 30.84 7.94 10.22
C LYS A 160 31.45 7.97 8.80
N GLN A 161 31.59 6.80 8.17
CA GLN A 161 32.15 6.69 6.82
C GLN A 161 31.16 7.18 5.77
N ALA A 162 29.92 6.77 5.87
CA ALA A 162 28.84 7.24 5.00
C ALA A 162 28.62 8.75 5.15
N MET A 163 28.63 9.27 6.39
CA MET A 163 28.49 10.70 6.66
C MET A 163 29.65 11.52 6.07
N ALA A 164 30.86 11.02 6.09
CA ALA A 164 31.99 11.71 5.45
C ALA A 164 31.80 11.86 3.93
N VAL A 165 31.15 10.88 3.28
CA VAL A 165 30.76 10.98 1.85
C VAL A 165 29.63 11.99 1.68
N VAL A 166 28.58 11.89 2.48
CA VAL A 166 27.42 12.80 2.44
C VAL A 166 27.84 14.26 2.58
N ASP A 167 28.81 14.55 3.46
CA ASP A 167 29.31 15.90 3.69
C ASP A 167 29.90 16.54 2.41
N THR A 168 30.47 15.73 1.52
CA THR A 168 31.03 16.19 0.23
C THR A 168 29.96 16.42 -0.85
N LEU A 169 28.76 15.90 -0.69
CA LEU A 169 27.69 15.99 -1.69
C LEU A 169 27.10 17.41 -1.71
N ASN A 170 26.95 17.94 -2.92
CA ASN A 170 26.30 19.22 -3.17
C ASN A 170 25.45 19.11 -4.44
N GLU A 171 24.14 19.33 -4.31
CA GLU A 171 23.19 19.26 -5.43
C GLU A 171 23.56 20.22 -6.57
N ALA A 172 24.13 21.38 -6.27
CA ALA A 172 24.56 22.35 -7.28
C ALA A 172 25.63 21.81 -8.25
N ASN A 173 26.31 20.72 -7.88
CA ASN A 173 27.29 20.05 -8.75
C ASN A 173 26.63 19.20 -9.84
N PHE A 174 25.31 18.94 -9.76
CA PHE A 174 24.56 18.09 -10.66
C PHE A 174 23.57 18.91 -11.47
N LYS A 175 24.02 19.41 -12.65
CA LYS A 175 23.17 20.20 -13.55
C LYS A 175 22.11 19.35 -14.27
N GLU A 176 22.39 18.07 -14.45
CA GLU A 176 21.53 17.11 -15.14
C GLU A 176 21.24 15.92 -14.23
N TRP A 177 19.96 15.66 -14.01
CA TRP A 177 19.48 14.49 -13.29
C TRP A 177 19.57 13.24 -14.17
N TRP A 178 19.46 12.07 -13.56
CA TRP A 178 19.45 10.75 -14.23
C TRP A 178 20.79 10.30 -14.83
N THR A 179 21.82 11.11 -14.77
CA THR A 179 23.19 10.69 -15.15
C THR A 179 23.73 9.64 -14.16
N PRO A 180 24.69 8.78 -14.59
CA PRO A 180 25.32 7.82 -13.67
C PRO A 180 25.92 8.47 -12.42
N ALA A 181 26.55 9.64 -12.57
CA ALA A 181 27.16 10.39 -11.48
C ALA A 181 26.09 10.89 -10.48
N TRP A 182 25.00 11.44 -10.98
CA TRP A 182 23.88 11.88 -10.15
C TRP A 182 23.22 10.70 -9.42
N ARG A 183 22.95 9.57 -10.10
CA ARG A 183 22.39 8.37 -9.50
C ARG A 183 23.31 7.82 -8.39
N LYS A 184 24.62 7.82 -8.61
CA LYS A 184 25.59 7.44 -7.59
C LYS A 184 25.48 8.36 -6.38
N ALA A 185 25.44 9.67 -6.58
CA ALA A 185 25.31 10.64 -5.48
C ALA A 185 23.98 10.47 -4.72
N VAL A 186 22.85 10.18 -5.42
CA VAL A 186 21.58 9.84 -4.77
C VAL A 186 21.76 8.57 -3.91
N GLY A 187 22.37 7.53 -4.46
CA GLY A 187 22.71 6.31 -3.69
C GLY A 187 23.52 6.61 -2.43
N GLU A 188 24.42 7.58 -2.48
CA GLU A 188 25.27 8.02 -1.38
C GLU A 188 24.57 9.01 -0.41
N GLY A 189 23.32 9.46 -0.70
CA GLY A 189 22.53 10.28 0.22
C GLY A 189 22.35 11.74 -0.17
N LEU A 190 22.57 12.12 -1.44
CA LEU A 190 22.38 13.49 -1.93
C LEU A 190 20.99 14.06 -1.59
N ILE A 191 19.94 13.30 -1.89
CA ILE A 191 18.57 13.73 -1.67
C ILE A 191 18.21 13.68 -0.17
N VAL A 192 18.70 12.68 0.57
CA VAL A 192 18.55 12.62 2.04
C VAL A 192 19.12 13.88 2.68
N LYS A 193 20.31 14.32 2.25
CA LYS A 193 20.93 15.56 2.72
C LYS A 193 20.11 16.80 2.35
N ARG A 194 19.66 16.89 1.08
CA ARG A 194 18.79 18.00 0.62
C ARG A 194 17.57 18.16 1.51
N ASP A 195 16.91 17.07 1.81
CA ASP A 195 15.63 17.04 2.52
C ASP A 195 15.76 16.86 4.04
N PHE A 196 17.00 16.86 4.58
CA PHE A 196 17.27 16.60 6.00
C PHE A 196 16.47 17.50 6.94
N GLY A 197 16.47 18.80 6.70
CA GLY A 197 15.79 19.77 7.57
C GLY A 197 14.29 19.84 7.37
N SER A 198 13.82 19.70 6.13
CA SER A 198 12.39 19.78 5.79
C SER A 198 11.63 18.46 5.99
N GLY A 199 12.36 17.37 6.15
CA GLY A 199 11.83 16.01 6.15
C GLY A 199 11.85 15.35 4.77
N GLN A 200 11.99 14.03 4.79
CA GLN A 200 12.06 13.19 3.60
C GLN A 200 10.69 13.12 2.92
N MET A 201 10.67 13.09 1.59
CA MET A 201 9.45 12.88 0.80
C MET A 201 8.78 11.57 1.21
N SER A 202 7.45 11.55 1.22
CA SER A 202 6.66 10.34 1.41
C SER A 202 5.56 10.30 0.35
N ARG A 203 5.66 9.34 -0.57
CA ARG A 203 4.69 9.11 -1.65
C ARG A 203 4.08 7.73 -1.52
N ASP A 204 4.00 6.94 -2.58
CA ASP A 204 3.42 5.59 -2.54
C ASP A 204 3.86 4.80 -1.32
N MET A 205 2.90 4.28 -0.56
CA MET A 205 3.19 3.74 0.75
C MET A 205 2.39 2.50 1.11
N THR A 206 2.89 1.77 2.08
CA THR A 206 2.17 0.73 2.82
C THR A 206 2.53 0.77 4.30
N LEU A 207 1.74 0.05 5.11
CA LEU A 207 2.03 -0.21 6.51
C LEU A 207 2.30 -1.70 6.74
N PHE A 208 3.13 -1.98 7.73
CA PHE A 208 3.40 -3.35 8.16
C PHE A 208 3.47 -3.40 9.69
N VAL A 209 2.80 -4.39 10.28
CA VAL A 209 2.93 -4.71 11.72
C VAL A 209 3.64 -6.05 11.82
N ASP A 210 4.77 -6.07 12.50
CA ASP A 210 5.57 -7.28 12.70
C ASP A 210 5.06 -8.12 13.87
N ASP A 211 5.57 -9.33 14.01
CA ASP A 211 5.17 -10.32 15.02
C ASP A 211 5.39 -9.81 16.46
N ASP A 212 6.38 -8.92 16.66
CA ASP A 212 6.66 -8.27 17.94
C ASP A 212 5.73 -7.08 18.27
N GLY A 213 4.80 -6.76 17.37
CA GLY A 213 3.86 -5.65 17.50
C GLY A 213 4.43 -4.29 17.12
N LYS A 214 5.66 -4.21 16.64
CA LYS A 214 6.17 -2.96 16.04
C LYS A 214 5.55 -2.74 14.68
N ALA A 215 5.27 -1.48 14.39
CA ALA A 215 4.71 -1.08 13.11
C ALA A 215 5.71 -0.25 12.30
N TYR A 216 5.60 -0.34 10.99
CA TYR A 216 6.47 0.32 10.04
C TYR A 216 5.67 1.00 8.95
N HIS A 217 6.09 2.21 8.60
CA HIS A 217 5.67 2.93 7.41
C HIS A 217 6.73 2.75 6.33
N ILE A 218 6.33 2.19 5.19
CA ILE A 218 7.21 1.92 4.06
C ILE A 218 6.72 2.76 2.89
N PHE A 219 7.59 3.59 2.33
CA PHE A 219 7.16 4.58 1.36
C PHE A 219 8.24 4.93 0.34
N SER A 220 7.81 5.37 -0.83
CA SER A 220 8.67 5.91 -1.87
C SER A 220 9.12 7.32 -1.49
N SER A 221 10.41 7.56 -1.58
CA SER A 221 11.09 8.79 -1.19
C SER A 221 12.15 9.18 -2.21
N GLU A 222 12.88 10.28 -1.93
CA GLU A 222 14.01 10.71 -2.76
C GLU A 222 13.64 10.82 -4.25
N GLU A 223 12.55 11.53 -4.59
CA GLU A 223 11.98 11.62 -5.95
C GLU A 223 11.59 10.25 -6.53
N ASN A 224 11.01 9.38 -5.71
CA ASN A 224 10.71 7.97 -6.00
C ASN A 224 11.94 7.11 -6.35
N LEU A 225 13.14 7.58 -6.01
CA LEU A 225 14.37 6.85 -6.30
C LEU A 225 14.70 5.77 -5.28
N THR A 226 14.19 5.91 -4.06
CA THR A 226 14.54 5.05 -2.93
C THR A 226 13.31 4.74 -2.10
N LEU A 227 13.14 3.52 -1.65
CA LEU A 227 12.14 3.20 -0.63
C LEU A 227 12.73 3.43 0.76
N HIS A 228 11.95 4.08 1.63
CA HIS A 228 12.26 4.20 3.04
C HIS A 228 11.40 3.24 3.87
N ILE A 229 11.97 2.69 4.93
CA ILE A 229 11.28 1.87 5.93
C ILE A 229 11.49 2.56 7.27
N ALA A 230 10.44 3.14 7.84
CA ALA A 230 10.49 3.91 9.06
C ALA A 230 9.68 3.25 10.17
N GLU A 231 10.28 3.08 11.36
CA GLU A 231 9.63 2.53 12.55
C GLU A 231 8.63 3.54 13.12
N LEU A 232 7.45 3.08 13.49
CA LEU A 232 6.42 3.88 14.14
C LEU A 232 6.53 3.80 15.67
N THR A 233 6.04 4.84 16.33
CA THR A 233 5.87 4.87 17.80
C THR A 233 4.87 3.81 18.28
N GLY A 234 4.88 3.48 19.57
CA GLY A 234 4.03 2.45 20.13
C GLY A 234 2.52 2.69 20.00
N ASP A 235 2.10 3.92 19.73
CA ASP A 235 0.71 4.30 19.43
C ASP A 235 0.37 4.23 17.93
N TYR A 236 1.36 3.98 17.07
CA TYR A 236 1.28 3.94 15.60
C TYR A 236 0.93 5.29 14.94
N LEU A 237 1.17 6.39 15.63
CA LEU A 237 0.77 7.72 15.13
C LEU A 237 1.95 8.56 14.64
N HIS A 238 3.20 8.24 15.02
CA HIS A 238 4.38 9.02 14.67
C HIS A 238 5.53 8.11 14.23
N HIS A 239 6.53 8.68 13.53
CA HIS A 239 7.82 8.02 13.34
C HIS A 239 8.65 8.12 14.63
N THR A 240 9.42 7.06 14.93
CA THR A 240 10.42 7.10 16.02
C THR A 240 11.66 7.92 15.66
N GLY A 241 11.85 8.24 14.38
CA GLY A 241 13.08 8.78 13.81
C GLY A 241 14.04 7.70 13.31
N ARG A 242 13.77 6.44 13.60
CA ARG A 242 14.58 5.31 13.10
C ARG A 242 14.08 4.85 11.76
N TYR A 243 14.90 4.93 10.71
CA TYR A 243 14.56 4.48 9.36
C TYR A 243 15.78 3.99 8.59
N THR A 244 15.54 3.19 7.55
CA THR A 244 16.55 2.68 6.62
C THR A 244 16.09 2.88 5.18
N ARG A 245 17.01 2.73 4.24
CA ARG A 245 16.81 2.89 2.80
C ARG A 245 16.87 1.53 2.12
N LEU A 246 15.93 1.26 1.23
CA LEU A 246 15.88 0.06 0.39
C LEU A 246 16.08 0.47 -1.07
N ALA A 247 16.97 -0.25 -1.77
CA ALA A 247 17.31 -0.02 -3.18
C ALA A 247 17.59 1.47 -3.51
N PRO A 248 18.58 2.14 -2.86
CA PRO A 248 18.88 3.53 -3.13
C PRO A 248 19.17 3.80 -4.61
N ALA A 249 18.57 4.87 -5.15
CA ALA A 249 18.58 5.24 -6.56
C ALA A 249 18.00 4.19 -7.53
N GLY A 250 17.28 3.19 -7.00
CA GLY A 250 16.67 2.10 -7.79
C GLY A 250 15.41 2.49 -8.52
N HIS A 251 14.76 3.61 -8.15
CA HIS A 251 13.53 4.11 -8.75
C HIS A 251 12.37 3.14 -8.58
N ASN A 252 11.85 3.06 -7.34
CA ASN A 252 10.78 2.14 -6.92
C ASN A 252 9.61 2.89 -6.29
N GLU A 253 8.40 2.40 -6.57
CA GLU A 253 7.15 2.83 -5.95
C GLU A 253 6.23 1.65 -5.63
N ALA A 254 5.04 1.92 -5.09
CA ALA A 254 4.01 0.94 -4.81
C ALA A 254 4.46 -0.25 -3.93
N PRO A 255 5.09 -0.02 -2.76
CA PRO A 255 5.57 -1.11 -1.91
C PRO A 255 4.42 -1.94 -1.35
N ALA A 256 4.59 -3.28 -1.38
CA ALA A 256 3.73 -4.26 -0.75
C ALA A 256 4.61 -5.29 -0.04
N ILE A 257 4.53 -5.35 1.28
CA ILE A 257 5.41 -6.15 2.14
C ILE A 257 4.66 -7.30 2.79
N PHE A 258 5.35 -8.39 3.02
CA PHE A 258 4.88 -9.51 3.85
C PHE A 258 6.06 -10.27 4.45
N LYS A 259 5.77 -11.11 5.45
CA LYS A 259 6.75 -12.01 6.08
C LYS A 259 6.30 -13.44 5.89
N HIS A 260 7.23 -14.31 5.52
CA HIS A 260 7.01 -15.75 5.37
C HIS A 260 8.25 -16.50 5.81
N ASP A 261 8.07 -17.50 6.68
CA ASP A 261 9.15 -18.33 7.25
C ASP A 261 10.36 -17.51 7.73
N GLY A 262 10.06 -16.43 8.51
CA GLY A 262 11.08 -15.54 9.08
C GLY A 262 11.77 -14.60 8.09
N THR A 263 11.46 -14.70 6.79
CA THR A 263 12.00 -13.83 5.73
C THR A 263 11.01 -12.73 5.39
N TYR A 264 11.49 -11.50 5.32
CA TYR A 264 10.72 -10.36 4.82
C TYR A 264 10.82 -10.31 3.30
N TRP A 265 9.67 -10.13 2.65
CA TRP A 265 9.53 -9.99 1.21
C TRP A 265 8.86 -8.68 0.87
N MET A 266 9.35 -8.02 -0.17
CA MET A 266 8.79 -6.76 -0.68
C MET A 266 8.56 -6.89 -2.17
N ILE A 267 7.33 -6.56 -2.62
CA ILE A 267 6.99 -6.43 -4.03
C ILE A 267 6.78 -4.94 -4.30
N THR A 268 7.36 -4.43 -5.39
CA THR A 268 7.28 -3.03 -5.79
C THR A 268 7.09 -2.92 -7.29
N SER A 269 6.85 -1.73 -7.79
CA SER A 269 6.92 -1.41 -9.22
C SER A 269 8.09 -0.48 -9.54
N GLY A 270 8.44 -0.37 -10.81
CA GLY A 270 9.18 0.77 -11.33
C GLY A 270 8.26 2.01 -11.38
N CYS A 271 8.83 3.15 -11.77
CA CYS A 271 8.09 4.41 -11.90
C CYS A 271 7.90 4.72 -13.38
N THR A 272 6.74 4.42 -13.92
CA THR A 272 6.36 4.64 -15.34
C THR A 272 5.06 5.43 -15.49
N GLY A 273 4.72 6.21 -14.45
CA GLY A 273 3.45 6.93 -14.38
C GLY A 273 2.27 5.94 -14.29
N TRP A 274 1.29 6.07 -15.17
CA TRP A 274 0.12 5.19 -15.19
C TRP A 274 0.32 3.91 -16.01
N ASP A 275 1.44 3.77 -16.73
CA ASP A 275 1.72 2.59 -17.53
C ASP A 275 2.21 1.45 -16.64
N PRO A 276 1.64 0.23 -16.77
CA PRO A 276 2.08 -0.90 -15.97
C PRO A 276 3.49 -1.34 -16.36
N ASN A 277 4.24 -1.83 -15.37
CA ASN A 277 5.61 -2.30 -15.57
C ASN A 277 5.87 -3.60 -14.79
N GLU A 278 7.05 -4.15 -14.94
CA GLU A 278 7.48 -5.37 -14.31
C GLU A 278 7.53 -5.23 -12.78
N ALA A 279 6.93 -6.18 -12.07
CA ALA A 279 7.06 -6.27 -10.62
C ALA A 279 8.51 -6.54 -10.22
N ARG A 280 8.96 -5.83 -9.18
CA ARG A 280 10.27 -6.02 -8.58
C ARG A 280 10.10 -6.69 -7.23
N MET A 281 10.98 -7.63 -6.91
CA MET A 281 10.90 -8.38 -5.66
C MET A 281 12.21 -8.26 -4.90
N PHE A 282 12.09 -8.08 -3.58
CA PHE A 282 13.22 -8.04 -2.67
C PHE A 282 12.98 -8.95 -1.48
N SER A 283 14.05 -9.45 -0.85
CA SER A 283 13.95 -10.15 0.44
C SER A 283 15.04 -9.72 1.41
N ALA A 284 14.76 -9.89 2.71
CA ALA A 284 15.72 -9.64 3.78
C ALA A 284 15.47 -10.56 4.98
N PRO A 285 16.52 -10.88 5.77
CA PRO A 285 16.38 -11.62 7.01
C PRO A 285 15.83 -10.74 8.16
N SER A 286 15.84 -9.43 7.99
CA SER A 286 15.36 -8.43 8.94
C SER A 286 14.68 -7.30 8.18
N ILE A 287 13.69 -6.64 8.81
CA ILE A 287 13.04 -5.45 8.25
C ILE A 287 14.07 -4.33 7.94
N TRP A 288 15.17 -4.30 8.65
CA TRP A 288 16.28 -3.37 8.48
C TRP A 288 17.29 -3.78 7.40
N GLY A 289 17.06 -4.93 6.73
CA GLY A 289 17.92 -5.48 5.70
C GLY A 289 18.98 -6.46 6.24
N PRO A 290 20.07 -6.73 5.48
CA PRO A 290 20.26 -6.23 4.12
C PRO A 290 19.24 -6.80 3.12
N TRP A 291 18.69 -5.94 2.27
CA TRP A 291 17.73 -6.32 1.25
C TRP A 291 18.42 -6.79 -0.04
N LYS A 292 17.95 -7.90 -0.59
CA LYS A 292 18.45 -8.49 -1.83
C LYS A 292 17.34 -8.48 -2.88
N GLN A 293 17.64 -7.98 -4.08
CA GLN A 293 16.72 -8.02 -5.22
C GLN A 293 16.68 -9.43 -5.84
N HIS A 294 15.50 -9.83 -6.30
CA HIS A 294 15.20 -11.06 -7.00
C HIS A 294 14.55 -10.76 -8.36
N PRO A 295 14.49 -11.76 -9.28
CA PRO A 295 13.70 -11.66 -10.50
C PRO A 295 12.21 -11.43 -10.22
N ASN A 296 11.49 -10.94 -11.23
CA ASN A 296 10.05 -10.78 -11.23
C ASN A 296 9.33 -12.05 -10.72
N PRO A 297 8.46 -11.96 -9.69
CA PRO A 297 7.72 -13.09 -9.17
C PRO A 297 6.54 -13.53 -10.04
N CYS A 298 6.08 -12.69 -10.97
CA CYS A 298 4.89 -12.93 -11.78
C CYS A 298 5.11 -14.02 -12.83
N ARG A 299 4.09 -14.87 -13.06
CA ARG A 299 4.09 -15.94 -14.06
C ARG A 299 2.76 -15.98 -14.80
N GLY A 300 2.80 -16.17 -16.11
CA GLY A 300 1.63 -16.28 -16.97
C GLY A 300 1.49 -15.09 -17.94
N PRO A 301 0.31 -14.91 -18.56
CA PRO A 301 0.08 -13.84 -19.51
C PRO A 301 0.30 -12.45 -18.89
N LYS A 302 1.05 -11.58 -19.56
CA LYS A 302 1.39 -10.21 -19.12
C LYS A 302 2.18 -10.15 -17.79
N ALA A 303 2.92 -11.20 -17.45
CA ALA A 303 3.76 -11.25 -16.25
C ALA A 303 4.84 -10.14 -16.27
N GLU A 304 5.33 -9.78 -17.45
CA GLU A 304 6.33 -8.72 -17.70
C GLU A 304 5.83 -7.30 -17.37
N ILE A 305 4.52 -7.14 -17.21
CA ILE A 305 3.88 -5.87 -16.81
C ILE A 305 2.95 -6.07 -15.60
N THR A 306 3.25 -7.03 -14.73
CA THR A 306 2.47 -7.32 -13.52
C THR A 306 0.98 -7.51 -13.84
N PHE A 307 0.69 -8.27 -14.93
CA PHE A 307 -0.66 -8.53 -15.46
C PHE A 307 -1.45 -7.26 -15.87
N GLY A 308 -0.76 -6.14 -16.09
CA GLY A 308 -1.32 -4.83 -16.38
C GLY A 308 -1.65 -4.01 -15.13
N GLY A 309 -1.22 -4.44 -13.96
CA GLY A 309 -1.49 -3.77 -12.68
C GLY A 309 -0.24 -3.25 -11.98
N GLN A 310 -0.45 -2.57 -10.87
CA GLN A 310 0.57 -2.08 -9.95
C GLN A 310 0.24 -2.54 -8.53
N SER A 311 1.23 -3.08 -7.81
CA SER A 311 1.07 -3.56 -6.43
C SER A 311 0.44 -2.51 -5.51
N THR A 312 -0.37 -2.97 -4.55
CA THR A 312 -0.97 -2.10 -3.54
C THR A 312 -0.77 -2.63 -2.12
N PHE A 313 -0.88 -3.96 -1.95
CA PHE A 313 -0.83 -4.60 -0.65
C PHE A 313 -0.55 -6.10 -0.78
N VAL A 314 -0.17 -6.75 0.31
CA VAL A 314 -0.26 -8.20 0.48
C VAL A 314 -1.10 -8.49 1.71
N LEU A 315 -2.24 -9.15 1.49
CA LEU A 315 -3.11 -9.59 2.57
C LEU A 315 -2.66 -10.96 3.08
N ASN A 316 -2.43 -11.06 4.38
CA ASN A 316 -2.28 -12.35 5.07
C ASN A 316 -3.66 -12.81 5.57
N VAL A 317 -4.15 -13.89 5.02
CA VAL A 317 -5.36 -14.57 5.48
C VAL A 317 -4.94 -15.64 6.48
N ASP A 318 -5.01 -15.33 7.77
CA ASP A 318 -4.71 -16.30 8.81
C ASP A 318 -5.68 -17.47 8.72
N GLY A 319 -5.15 -18.68 8.71
CA GLY A 319 -5.94 -19.88 8.91
C GLY A 319 -6.72 -19.78 10.21
N ASN A 320 -8.01 -20.09 10.16
CA ASN A 320 -8.91 -20.00 11.30
C ASN A 320 -8.49 -21.01 12.39
N GLU A 321 -7.86 -20.56 13.47
CA GLU A 321 -7.51 -21.44 14.60
C GLU A 321 -8.76 -22.08 15.28
N ASN A 322 -9.98 -21.62 14.96
CA ASN A 322 -11.24 -22.06 15.54
C ASN A 322 -12.21 -22.81 14.62
N GLY A 323 -11.75 -23.44 13.55
CA GLY A 323 -12.39 -24.59 12.89
C GLY A 323 -13.85 -24.51 12.37
N ASN A 324 -14.55 -23.39 12.44
CA ASN A 324 -16.00 -23.33 12.19
C ASN A 324 -16.45 -22.58 10.93
N ASN A 325 -15.57 -22.16 10.04
CA ASN A 325 -16.01 -21.52 8.79
C ASN A 325 -15.60 -22.36 7.57
N SER A 326 -16.48 -23.28 7.17
CA SER A 326 -16.26 -24.22 6.05
C SER A 326 -16.12 -23.56 4.67
N GLN A 327 -16.42 -22.28 4.52
CA GLN A 327 -16.31 -21.54 3.25
C GLN A 327 -14.90 -20.99 3.01
N LEU A 328 -14.09 -20.77 4.07
CA LEU A 328 -12.69 -20.35 3.97
C LEU A 328 -11.69 -21.51 4.10
N SER A 329 -12.16 -22.76 4.18
CA SER A 329 -11.30 -23.94 4.37
C SER A 329 -10.29 -24.19 3.23
N THR A 330 -10.48 -23.55 2.08
CA THR A 330 -9.52 -23.55 0.96
C THR A 330 -8.45 -22.48 1.07
N LEU A 331 -8.58 -21.53 2.01
CA LEU A 331 -7.70 -20.36 2.19
C LEU A 331 -6.82 -20.45 3.45
N ASN A 332 -6.56 -21.66 3.95
CA ASN A 332 -5.71 -21.84 5.15
C ASN A 332 -4.35 -21.15 4.97
N SER A 333 -4.07 -20.13 5.79
CA SER A 333 -2.79 -19.40 5.87
C SER A 333 -2.30 -18.94 4.49
N GLN A 334 -3.12 -18.22 3.73
CA GLN A 334 -2.80 -17.78 2.38
C GLN A 334 -2.40 -16.32 2.34
N LEU A 335 -1.30 -16.02 1.65
CA LEU A 335 -0.90 -14.69 1.26
C LEU A 335 -1.54 -14.34 -0.09
N ILE A 336 -2.21 -13.19 -0.16
CA ILE A 336 -2.86 -12.70 -1.37
C ILE A 336 -2.14 -11.43 -1.83
N PHE A 337 -1.55 -11.47 -3.01
CA PHE A 337 -1.04 -10.30 -3.70
C PHE A 337 -2.20 -9.46 -4.21
N MET A 338 -2.20 -8.17 -3.90
CA MET A 338 -3.19 -7.19 -4.34
C MET A 338 -2.53 -6.15 -5.22
N ALA A 339 -3.18 -5.83 -6.34
CA ALA A 339 -2.74 -4.81 -7.28
C ALA A 339 -3.96 -4.15 -7.95
N ASP A 340 -3.76 -2.95 -8.50
CA ASP A 340 -4.77 -2.22 -9.25
C ASP A 340 -4.34 -2.06 -10.71
N ILE A 341 -5.28 -2.32 -11.64
CA ILE A 341 -5.17 -1.95 -13.04
C ILE A 341 -5.71 -0.53 -13.17
N TRP A 342 -4.81 0.44 -13.24
CA TRP A 342 -5.17 1.84 -13.34
C TRP A 342 -5.81 2.18 -14.68
N ARG A 343 -6.83 3.03 -14.66
CA ARG A 343 -7.54 3.55 -15.84
C ARG A 343 -7.64 5.07 -15.73
N PRO A 344 -6.56 5.81 -16.01
CA PRO A 344 -6.49 7.25 -15.72
C PRO A 344 -7.52 8.11 -16.45
N ARG A 345 -8.10 7.62 -17.56
CA ARG A 345 -9.20 8.29 -18.29
C ARG A 345 -10.57 8.07 -17.63
N HIS A 346 -10.72 6.97 -16.88
CA HIS A 346 -11.93 6.55 -16.17
C HIS A 346 -11.53 5.94 -14.82
N PRO A 347 -11.06 6.76 -13.85
CA PRO A 347 -10.46 6.23 -12.63
C PRO A 347 -11.38 5.34 -11.80
N ILE A 348 -12.70 5.61 -11.81
CA ILE A 348 -13.70 4.77 -11.13
C ILE A 348 -13.71 3.34 -11.68
N ASP A 349 -13.39 3.16 -12.97
CA ASP A 349 -13.41 1.87 -13.67
C ASP A 349 -12.07 1.11 -13.52
N ALA A 350 -11.14 1.51 -12.64
CA ALA A 350 -9.96 0.73 -12.35
C ALA A 350 -10.35 -0.67 -11.84
N ARG A 351 -9.52 -1.67 -12.13
CA ARG A 351 -9.81 -3.07 -11.79
C ARG A 351 -8.83 -3.59 -10.75
N TYR A 352 -9.23 -4.63 -10.06
CA TYR A 352 -8.45 -5.25 -9.00
C TYR A 352 -7.83 -6.56 -9.47
N ILE A 353 -6.60 -6.80 -9.06
CA ILE A 353 -5.90 -8.08 -9.20
C ILE A 353 -5.65 -8.59 -7.80
N TRP A 354 -6.28 -9.71 -7.46
CA TRP A 354 -6.01 -10.45 -6.24
C TRP A 354 -5.60 -11.86 -6.64
N LEU A 355 -4.39 -12.26 -6.30
CA LEU A 355 -3.83 -13.55 -6.67
C LEU A 355 -3.12 -14.19 -5.48
N PRO A 356 -3.26 -15.51 -5.26
CA PRO A 356 -2.51 -16.19 -4.23
C PRO A 356 -1.01 -16.11 -4.50
N ILE A 357 -0.22 -15.91 -3.45
CA ILE A 357 1.22 -16.05 -3.48
C ILE A 357 1.55 -17.51 -3.18
N GLU A 358 2.19 -18.16 -4.13
CA GLU A 358 2.74 -19.50 -4.01
C GLU A 358 4.24 -19.42 -3.69
N PHE A 359 4.84 -20.52 -3.25
CA PHE A 359 6.28 -20.59 -3.00
C PHE A 359 6.90 -21.72 -3.81
N GLU A 360 7.93 -21.40 -4.58
CA GLU A 360 8.75 -22.34 -5.34
C GLU A 360 10.21 -22.16 -4.94
N ASP A 361 10.86 -23.23 -4.50
CA ASP A 361 12.23 -23.19 -3.97
C ASP A 361 12.42 -22.09 -2.89
N GLY A 362 11.40 -21.92 -2.03
CA GLY A 362 11.38 -20.93 -0.95
C GLY A 362 11.23 -19.48 -1.41
N LYS A 363 10.86 -19.23 -2.67
CA LYS A 363 10.66 -17.88 -3.21
C LYS A 363 9.20 -17.67 -3.62
N PRO A 364 8.66 -16.46 -3.42
CA PRO A 364 7.31 -16.11 -3.83
C PRO A 364 7.15 -16.19 -5.35
N VAL A 365 6.03 -16.76 -5.78
CA VAL A 365 5.57 -16.81 -7.16
C VAL A 365 4.11 -16.39 -7.21
N ILE A 366 3.77 -15.51 -8.14
CA ILE A 366 2.42 -15.01 -8.39
C ILE A 366 2.00 -15.46 -9.77
N ARG A 367 1.07 -16.43 -9.83
CA ARG A 367 0.56 -16.94 -11.09
C ARG A 367 -0.77 -16.33 -11.44
N TRP A 368 -0.91 -15.89 -12.70
CA TRP A 368 -2.23 -15.51 -13.19
C TRP A 368 -3.21 -16.67 -13.08
N ARG A 369 -4.39 -16.36 -12.55
CA ARG A 369 -5.54 -17.24 -12.49
C ARG A 369 -6.77 -16.45 -12.88
N ASP A 370 -7.56 -16.99 -13.83
CA ASP A 370 -8.79 -16.32 -14.26
C ASP A 370 -9.84 -16.32 -13.12
N GLU A 371 -9.82 -17.37 -12.31
CA GLU A 371 -10.65 -17.54 -11.11
C GLU A 371 -9.96 -18.43 -10.08
N TRP A 372 -10.13 -18.17 -8.80
CA TRP A 372 -9.57 -18.97 -7.69
C TRP A 372 -10.35 -18.80 -6.39
#